data_f32cd463f93d5707ebc6502c5fc1df2b
#
_entry.id   f32cd463f93d5707ebc6502c5fc1df2b
#
_cell.length_a   1.000
_cell.length_b   1.000
_cell.length_c   1.000
_cell.angle_alpha   90.00
_cell.angle_beta   90.00
_cell.angle_gamma   90.00
#
_symmetry.space_group_name_H-M   'P 1'
#
loop_
_entity.id
_entity.type
_entity.pdbx_description
1 polymer ?
#
loop_
_entity_poly.entity_id
_entity_poly.type
_entity_poly.pdbx_seq_one_letter_code
_entity_poly.pdbx_strand_id
1 'polypeptide(L)'
;ILAKKEITAFANGVGGTVYVGVADDGTVLGIENADECALQISNMVRDAVKPDVTMFIHYETLDCEGKAVVAVNIQRGTNRPYYLAKKGLRPEGVYVRQGYSSVPATDTAIRQMIKETDGDSFENMRSINQALTFEATKKEFEKRNVAFGQPQMQTLKIVSADGIYTNLGLLLSEQCPYTVKAAVFEGTDQGVFKDRREFSGSLMRQLNEAYEYIDFHNQTHASFQKLLRGV
;
A
#
# COMPACT_ATOMS: atom_id res chain seq x y z
N ILE A 1 26.32 -16.35 3.15
CA ILE A 1 25.18 -16.21 4.13
C ILE A 1 24.60 -14.80 4.08
N LEU A 2 25.43 -13.75 3.91
CA LEU A 2 24.98 -12.35 3.89
C LEU A 2 24.00 -12.08 2.73
N ALA A 3 24.35 -12.43 1.50
CA ALA A 3 23.53 -12.13 0.32
C ALA A 3 22.07 -12.64 0.40
N LYS A 4 21.84 -13.85 0.93
CA LYS A 4 20.49 -14.42 1.09
C LYS A 4 19.60 -13.56 2.00
N LYS A 5 20.18 -13.05 3.07
CA LYS A 5 19.52 -12.22 4.08
C LYS A 5 19.13 -10.86 3.49
N GLU A 6 20.06 -10.23 2.76
CA GLU A 6 19.85 -8.96 2.11
C GLU A 6 18.76 -9.08 1.02
N ILE A 7 18.83 -10.09 0.15
CA ILE A 7 17.86 -10.35 -0.90
C ILE A 7 16.46 -10.56 -0.30
N THR A 8 16.36 -11.38 0.75
CA THR A 8 15.06 -11.59 1.43
C THR A 8 14.51 -10.30 2.01
N ALA A 9 15.38 -9.47 2.62
CA ALA A 9 14.96 -8.20 3.22
C ALA A 9 14.51 -7.17 2.18
N PHE A 10 15.17 -7.09 1.02
CA PHE A 10 14.75 -6.21 -0.08
C PHE A 10 13.43 -6.68 -0.69
N ALA A 11 13.26 -7.99 -0.91
CA ALA A 11 12.02 -8.55 -1.46
C ALA A 11 10.81 -8.31 -0.52
N ASN A 12 11.01 -8.33 0.78
CA ASN A 12 9.99 -8.01 1.78
C ASN A 12 9.73 -6.50 1.93
N GLY A 13 10.68 -5.66 1.52
CA GLY A 13 10.63 -4.21 1.64
C GLY A 13 10.18 -3.50 0.36
N VAL A 14 10.90 -2.45 -0.02
CA VAL A 14 10.66 -1.64 -1.21
C VAL A 14 11.53 -2.03 -2.41
N GLY A 15 12.34 -3.08 -2.27
CA GLY A 15 13.37 -3.46 -3.22
C GLY A 15 14.71 -2.82 -2.89
N GLY A 16 15.70 -3.05 -3.75
CA GLY A 16 17.04 -2.52 -3.64
C GLY A 16 18.04 -3.28 -4.46
N THR A 17 19.31 -2.86 -4.43
CA THR A 17 20.40 -3.49 -5.18
C THR A 17 21.48 -4.00 -4.24
N VAL A 18 21.97 -5.19 -4.51
CA VAL A 18 23.15 -5.78 -3.87
C VAL A 18 24.27 -5.85 -4.91
N TYR A 19 25.39 -5.23 -4.60
CA TYR A 19 26.58 -5.29 -5.44
C TYR A 19 27.52 -6.40 -4.96
N VAL A 20 27.96 -7.26 -5.89
CA VAL A 20 28.93 -8.33 -5.62
C VAL A 20 30.22 -8.01 -6.37
N GLY A 21 31.34 -8.03 -5.69
CA GLY A 21 32.62 -7.54 -6.19
C GLY A 21 33.00 -6.16 -5.67
N VAL A 22 32.24 -5.65 -4.68
CA VAL A 22 32.53 -4.39 -3.98
C VAL A 22 32.67 -4.70 -2.48
N ALA A 23 33.68 -4.16 -1.84
CA ALA A 23 33.89 -4.27 -0.40
C ALA A 23 33.01 -3.28 0.38
N ASP A 24 32.86 -3.47 1.69
CA ASP A 24 32.01 -2.65 2.56
C ASP A 24 32.46 -1.17 2.64
N ASP A 25 33.74 -0.90 2.37
CA ASP A 25 34.30 0.45 2.28
C ASP A 25 34.11 1.13 0.92
N GLY A 26 33.44 0.44 -0.02
CA GLY A 26 33.22 0.90 -1.39
C GLY A 26 34.33 0.56 -2.39
N THR A 27 35.40 -0.11 -1.95
CA THR A 27 36.52 -0.51 -2.84
C THR A 27 36.04 -1.54 -3.86
N VAL A 28 36.31 -1.32 -5.14
CA VAL A 28 35.97 -2.25 -6.20
C VAL A 28 37.01 -3.37 -6.24
N LEU A 29 36.63 -4.55 -5.80
CA LEU A 29 37.45 -5.77 -5.84
C LEU A 29 37.41 -6.41 -7.24
N GLY A 30 36.21 -6.41 -7.87
CA GLY A 30 35.93 -7.08 -9.12
C GLY A 30 35.62 -8.56 -8.97
N ILE A 31 35.18 -9.17 -10.05
CA ILE A 31 34.84 -10.59 -10.19
C ILE A 31 35.44 -11.10 -11.48
N GLU A 32 36.16 -12.23 -11.44
CA GLU A 32 36.80 -12.82 -12.62
C GLU A 32 35.78 -13.32 -13.65
N ASN A 33 34.69 -13.96 -13.19
CA ASN A 33 33.64 -14.51 -14.03
C ASN A 33 32.26 -14.03 -13.51
N ALA A 34 31.78 -12.92 -14.07
CA ALA A 34 30.52 -12.30 -13.65
C ALA A 34 29.30 -13.17 -13.98
N ASP A 35 29.30 -13.86 -15.12
CA ASP A 35 28.17 -14.71 -15.55
C ASP A 35 28.03 -15.93 -14.63
N GLU A 36 29.15 -16.58 -14.30
CA GLU A 36 29.16 -17.70 -13.36
C GLU A 36 28.71 -17.25 -11.96
N CYS A 37 29.18 -16.09 -11.51
CA CYS A 37 28.78 -15.50 -10.22
C CYS A 37 27.27 -15.22 -10.20
N ALA A 38 26.72 -14.61 -11.23
CA ALA A 38 25.26 -14.35 -11.34
C ALA A 38 24.47 -15.66 -11.33
N LEU A 39 24.92 -16.70 -12.04
CA LEU A 39 24.30 -18.02 -12.04
C LEU A 39 24.31 -18.67 -10.67
N GLN A 40 25.45 -18.61 -9.96
CA GLN A 40 25.59 -19.15 -8.60
C GLN A 40 24.64 -18.43 -7.62
N ILE A 41 24.53 -17.10 -7.72
CA ILE A 41 23.60 -16.31 -6.90
C ILE A 41 22.15 -16.69 -7.21
N SER A 42 21.80 -16.81 -8.49
CA SER A 42 20.44 -17.20 -8.93
C SER A 42 20.06 -18.57 -8.38
N ASN A 43 20.93 -19.57 -8.51
CA ASN A 43 20.70 -20.91 -7.97
C ASN A 43 20.55 -20.87 -6.44
N MET A 44 21.45 -20.14 -5.78
CA MET A 44 21.43 -19.97 -4.33
C MET A 44 20.10 -19.35 -3.84
N VAL A 45 19.58 -18.35 -4.54
CA VAL A 45 18.31 -17.68 -4.19
C VAL A 45 17.15 -18.63 -4.34
N ARG A 46 17.04 -19.30 -5.50
CA ARG A 46 15.98 -20.27 -5.79
C ARG A 46 15.89 -21.37 -4.76
N ASP A 47 17.05 -21.85 -4.28
CA ASP A 47 17.11 -22.94 -3.31
C ASP A 47 16.86 -22.47 -1.86
N ALA A 48 17.27 -21.25 -1.56
CA ALA A 48 17.31 -20.76 -0.18
C ALA A 48 16.13 -19.88 0.22
N VAL A 49 15.47 -19.20 -0.72
CA VAL A 49 14.38 -18.26 -0.43
C VAL A 49 13.03 -18.87 -0.83
N LYS A 50 12.06 -18.76 0.04
CA LYS A 50 10.67 -19.17 -0.20
C LYS A 50 9.70 -18.04 0.22
N PRO A 51 8.56 -17.89 -0.46
CA PRO A 51 8.22 -18.46 -1.78
C PRO A 51 9.25 -18.13 -2.85
N ASP A 52 9.05 -18.60 -4.09
CA ASP A 52 9.96 -18.26 -5.19
C ASP A 52 9.98 -16.74 -5.44
N VAL A 53 11.16 -16.15 -5.42
CA VAL A 53 11.40 -14.71 -5.59
C VAL A 53 12.13 -14.39 -6.89
N THR A 54 12.48 -15.39 -7.68
CA THR A 54 13.35 -15.24 -8.86
C THR A 54 12.81 -14.28 -9.90
N MET A 55 11.48 -14.20 -10.06
CA MET A 55 10.83 -13.26 -10.99
C MET A 55 11.05 -11.78 -10.62
N PHE A 56 11.42 -11.49 -9.39
CA PHE A 56 11.61 -10.14 -8.86
C PHE A 56 13.07 -9.74 -8.79
N ILE A 57 13.98 -10.56 -9.38
CA ILE A 57 15.40 -10.32 -9.35
C ILE A 57 15.95 -10.23 -10.77
N HIS A 58 16.67 -9.15 -11.01
CA HIS A 58 17.38 -8.91 -12.26
C HIS A 58 18.89 -8.81 -11.96
N TYR A 59 19.69 -9.44 -12.81
CA TYR A 59 21.15 -9.47 -12.69
C TYR A 59 21.74 -8.64 -13.81
N GLU A 60 22.69 -7.77 -13.48
CA GLU A 60 23.38 -6.92 -14.42
C GLU A 60 24.89 -6.93 -14.13
N THR A 61 25.71 -7.07 -15.16
CA THR A 61 27.17 -6.94 -15.04
C THR A 61 27.55 -5.51 -15.38
N LEU A 62 28.22 -4.86 -14.43
CA LEU A 62 28.72 -3.49 -14.58
C LEU A 62 30.24 -3.52 -14.71
N ASP A 63 30.81 -2.68 -15.56
CA ASP A 63 32.23 -2.38 -15.57
C ASP A 63 32.50 -1.18 -14.64
N CYS A 64 33.27 -1.41 -13.60
CA CYS A 64 33.68 -0.40 -12.66
C CYS A 64 35.23 -0.33 -12.65
N GLU A 65 35.79 0.68 -13.26
CA GLU A 65 37.24 0.88 -13.33
C GLU A 65 38.00 -0.29 -13.98
N GLY A 66 37.41 -0.91 -15.02
CA GLY A 66 37.99 -2.07 -15.70
C GLY A 66 37.84 -3.40 -14.93
N LYS A 67 37.01 -3.42 -13.88
CA LYS A 67 36.67 -4.60 -13.10
C LYS A 67 35.19 -4.92 -13.20
N ALA A 68 34.85 -6.17 -13.43
CA ALA A 68 33.45 -6.60 -13.47
C ALA A 68 32.85 -6.64 -12.06
N VAL A 69 31.65 -6.09 -11.90
CA VAL A 69 30.82 -6.12 -10.68
C VAL A 69 29.45 -6.64 -11.06
N VAL A 70 28.87 -7.54 -10.28
CA VAL A 70 27.49 -7.99 -10.48
C VAL A 70 26.55 -7.20 -9.59
N ALA A 71 25.64 -6.45 -10.23
CA ALA A 71 24.51 -5.81 -9.57
C ALA A 71 23.30 -6.76 -9.56
N VAL A 72 22.83 -7.10 -8.39
CA VAL A 72 21.62 -7.89 -8.17
C VAL A 72 20.52 -6.93 -7.78
N ASN A 73 19.64 -6.62 -8.75
CA ASN A 73 18.51 -5.72 -8.55
C ASN A 73 17.30 -6.51 -8.08
N ILE A 74 16.81 -6.25 -6.88
CA ILE A 74 15.69 -6.92 -6.24
C ILE A 74 14.50 -5.96 -6.21
N GLN A 75 13.38 -6.36 -6.76
CA GLN A 75 12.11 -5.66 -6.64
C GLN A 75 11.34 -6.16 -5.42
N ARG A 76 10.38 -5.36 -4.96
CA ARG A 76 9.41 -5.80 -3.96
C ARG A 76 8.62 -6.98 -4.49
N GLY A 77 8.64 -8.09 -3.79
CA GLY A 77 7.87 -9.27 -4.15
C GLY A 77 6.38 -9.14 -3.81
N THR A 78 5.55 -9.90 -4.51
CA THR A 78 4.08 -9.89 -4.33
C THR A 78 3.57 -10.93 -3.34
N ASN A 79 4.34 -12.03 -3.11
CA ASN A 79 3.95 -13.14 -2.24
C ASN A 79 4.69 -13.08 -0.89
N ARG A 80 4.65 -11.90 -0.25
CA ARG A 80 5.31 -11.69 1.05
C ARG A 80 4.54 -12.36 2.20
N PRO A 81 5.24 -12.83 3.24
CA PRO A 81 6.66 -12.68 3.51
C PRO A 81 7.54 -13.74 2.82
N TYR A 82 8.64 -13.28 2.25
CA TYR A 82 9.73 -14.17 1.81
C TYR A 82 10.60 -14.54 3.00
N TYR A 83 11.07 -15.78 3.04
CA TYR A 83 11.85 -16.28 4.17
C TYR A 83 12.95 -17.26 3.72
N LEU A 84 13.95 -17.45 4.55
CA LEU A 84 14.98 -18.45 4.34
C LEU A 84 14.43 -19.85 4.64
N ALA A 85 14.37 -20.72 3.62
CA ALA A 85 13.77 -22.06 3.70
C ALA A 85 14.28 -22.88 4.90
N LYS A 86 15.58 -22.84 5.19
CA LYS A 86 16.17 -23.55 6.32
C LYS A 86 15.71 -23.06 7.69
N LYS A 87 15.24 -21.82 7.78
CA LYS A 87 14.79 -21.21 9.04
C LYS A 87 13.27 -21.16 9.19
N GLY A 88 12.53 -21.29 8.07
CA GLY A 88 11.07 -21.28 8.06
C GLY A 88 10.44 -19.89 8.19
N LEU A 89 9.12 -19.86 8.15
CA LEU A 89 8.30 -18.65 8.24
C LEU A 89 8.14 -18.22 9.71
N ARG A 90 9.17 -17.59 10.24
CA ARG A 90 9.26 -17.09 11.61
C ARG A 90 10.32 -15.98 11.70
N PRO A 91 10.41 -15.20 12.80
CA PRO A 91 11.33 -14.07 12.91
C PRO A 91 12.76 -14.34 12.47
N GLU A 92 13.31 -15.51 12.81
CA GLU A 92 14.70 -15.87 12.45
C GLU A 92 14.87 -16.15 10.95
N GLY A 93 13.79 -16.41 10.22
CA GLY A 93 13.79 -16.73 8.80
C GLY A 93 13.38 -15.58 7.90
N VAL A 94 12.57 -14.63 8.40
CA VAL A 94 12.06 -13.47 7.66
C VAL A 94 12.92 -12.25 7.99
N TYR A 95 13.40 -11.56 6.96
CA TYR A 95 14.19 -10.34 7.13
C TYR A 95 13.51 -9.15 6.44
N VAL A 96 13.66 -7.97 7.04
CA VAL A 96 13.18 -6.68 6.53
C VAL A 96 14.29 -5.64 6.61
N ARG A 97 14.23 -4.62 5.76
CA ARG A 97 15.16 -3.48 5.83
C ARG A 97 14.70 -2.51 6.92
N GLN A 98 15.64 -2.12 7.77
CA GLN A 98 15.49 -1.05 8.74
C GLN A 98 16.68 -0.12 8.61
N GLY A 99 16.46 0.99 7.92
CA GLY A 99 17.55 1.87 7.50
C GLY A 99 18.57 1.12 6.62
N TYR A 100 19.82 1.09 7.03
CA TYR A 100 20.92 0.45 6.30
C TYR A 100 21.13 -1.03 6.65
N SER A 101 20.33 -1.59 7.55
CA SER A 101 20.52 -2.97 8.03
C SER A 101 19.34 -3.87 7.66
N SER A 102 19.62 -5.15 7.44
CA SER A 102 18.63 -6.22 7.35
C SER A 102 18.47 -6.88 8.71
N VAL A 103 17.30 -6.75 9.29
CA VAL A 103 16.98 -7.28 10.62
C VAL A 103 15.87 -8.33 10.54
N PRO A 104 15.80 -9.26 11.51
CA PRO A 104 14.68 -10.18 11.61
C PRO A 104 13.37 -9.41 11.74
N ALA A 105 12.32 -9.86 11.03
CA ALA A 105 11.00 -9.29 11.16
C ALA A 105 10.36 -9.71 12.49
N THR A 106 9.53 -8.85 13.06
CA THR A 106 8.71 -9.22 14.22
C THR A 106 7.54 -10.10 13.78
N ASP A 107 6.95 -10.87 14.70
CA ASP A 107 5.72 -11.63 14.42
C ASP A 107 4.58 -10.75 13.92
N THR A 108 4.48 -9.53 14.43
CA THR A 108 3.48 -8.55 13.98
C THR A 108 3.73 -8.14 12.53
N ALA A 109 4.98 -7.88 12.14
CA ALA A 109 5.34 -7.54 10.77
C ALA A 109 5.08 -8.72 9.81
N ILE A 110 5.38 -9.94 10.21
CA ILE A 110 5.10 -11.15 9.45
C ILE A 110 3.59 -11.29 9.20
N ARG A 111 2.77 -11.18 10.25
CA ARG A 111 1.30 -11.22 10.14
C ARG A 111 0.76 -10.12 9.24
N GLN A 112 1.33 -8.93 9.32
CA GLN A 112 0.93 -7.82 8.45
C GLN A 112 1.23 -8.11 6.98
N MET A 113 2.42 -8.63 6.66
CA MET A 113 2.79 -9.03 5.29
C MET A 113 1.88 -10.12 4.74
N ILE A 114 1.50 -11.11 5.56
CA ILE A 114 0.54 -12.16 5.18
C ILE A 114 -0.81 -11.55 4.81
N LYS A 115 -1.37 -10.68 5.68
CA LYS A 115 -2.65 -10.01 5.42
C LYS A 115 -2.62 -9.19 4.13
N GLU A 116 -1.54 -8.45 3.89
CA GLU A 116 -1.38 -7.66 2.66
C GLU A 116 -1.29 -8.54 1.41
N THR A 117 -0.68 -9.71 1.51
CA THR A 117 -0.52 -10.65 0.39
C THR A 117 -1.82 -11.41 0.11
N ASP A 118 -2.50 -11.86 1.14
CA ASP A 118 -3.76 -12.61 1.00
C ASP A 118 -4.94 -11.70 0.58
N GLY A 119 -4.70 -10.39 0.52
CA GLY A 119 -5.73 -9.42 0.14
C GLY A 119 -6.76 -9.20 1.24
N ASP A 120 -6.45 -9.57 2.47
CA ASP A 120 -7.22 -9.24 3.66
C ASP A 120 -7.11 -7.74 3.96
N SER A 121 -7.84 -6.96 3.17
CA SER A 121 -8.03 -5.55 3.45
C SER A 121 -9.17 -5.38 4.46
N PHE A 122 -9.13 -4.31 5.24
CA PHE A 122 -10.21 -3.98 6.18
C PHE A 122 -11.58 -4.00 5.50
N GLU A 123 -11.66 -3.53 4.27
CA GLU A 123 -12.90 -3.44 3.49
C GLU A 123 -13.49 -4.81 3.18
N ASN A 124 -12.66 -5.83 2.93
CA ASN A 124 -13.11 -7.19 2.62
C ASN A 124 -13.51 -8.00 3.86
N MET A 125 -13.11 -7.57 5.05
CA MET A 125 -13.44 -8.27 6.29
C MET A 125 -14.94 -8.18 6.58
N ARG A 126 -15.48 -9.19 7.27
CA ARG A 126 -16.86 -9.20 7.74
C ARG A 126 -17.11 -8.00 8.64
N SER A 127 -18.18 -7.25 8.37
CA SER A 127 -18.66 -6.20 9.26
C SER A 127 -19.24 -6.80 10.56
N ILE A 128 -18.97 -6.15 11.68
CA ILE A 128 -19.60 -6.50 12.97
C ILE A 128 -21.10 -6.20 12.91
N ASN A 129 -21.47 -5.06 12.28
CA ASN A 129 -22.86 -4.70 12.08
C ASN A 129 -23.39 -5.32 10.77
N GLN A 130 -24.46 -6.13 10.88
CA GLN A 130 -25.12 -6.76 9.75
C GLN A 130 -26.50 -6.15 9.46
N ALA A 131 -26.94 -5.15 10.23
CA ALA A 131 -28.19 -4.41 9.99
C ALA A 131 -27.86 -3.09 9.28
N LEU A 132 -27.45 -3.17 8.01
CA LEU A 132 -27.00 -2.01 7.22
C LEU A 132 -28.10 -1.54 6.26
N THR A 133 -28.19 -0.21 6.08
CA THR A 133 -29.06 0.47 5.12
C THR A 133 -28.23 1.31 4.17
N PHE A 134 -28.71 1.54 2.92
CA PHE A 134 -27.90 2.11 1.84
C PHE A 134 -28.63 3.19 1.04
N GLU A 135 -29.49 3.99 1.69
CA GLU A 135 -30.34 4.96 0.99
C GLU A 135 -29.52 6.03 0.24
N ALA A 136 -28.49 6.59 0.88
CA ALA A 136 -27.64 7.60 0.24
C ALA A 136 -26.81 6.99 -0.89
N THR A 137 -26.24 5.82 -0.67
CA THR A 137 -25.47 5.10 -1.68
C THR A 137 -26.33 4.71 -2.88
N LYS A 138 -27.55 4.19 -2.64
CA LYS A 138 -28.52 3.87 -3.69
C LYS A 138 -28.85 5.08 -4.54
N LYS A 139 -29.16 6.23 -3.94
CA LYS A 139 -29.43 7.48 -4.65
C LYS A 139 -28.25 7.92 -5.53
N GLU A 140 -27.03 7.70 -5.05
CA GLU A 140 -25.84 8.09 -5.79
C GLU A 140 -25.59 7.18 -7.02
N PHE A 141 -25.91 5.90 -6.93
CA PHE A 141 -25.89 4.96 -8.04
C PHE A 141 -27.00 5.28 -9.07
N GLU A 142 -28.20 5.60 -8.59
CA GLU A 142 -29.33 6.00 -9.44
C GLU A 142 -29.02 7.26 -10.26
N LYS A 143 -28.38 8.28 -9.68
CA LYS A 143 -27.93 9.49 -10.39
C LYS A 143 -26.99 9.18 -11.56
N ARG A 144 -26.24 8.08 -11.48
CA ARG A 144 -25.30 7.63 -12.52
C ARG A 144 -25.89 6.59 -13.46
N ASN A 145 -27.20 6.30 -13.36
CA ASN A 145 -27.90 5.25 -14.10
C ASN A 145 -27.26 3.86 -13.88
N VAL A 146 -26.74 3.59 -12.68
CA VAL A 146 -26.17 2.31 -12.30
C VAL A 146 -27.12 1.61 -11.33
N ALA A 147 -27.47 0.37 -11.61
CA ALA A 147 -28.30 -0.42 -10.71
C ALA A 147 -27.57 -0.71 -9.39
N PHE A 148 -28.31 -0.67 -8.27
CA PHE A 148 -27.80 -1.03 -6.95
C PHE A 148 -28.68 -2.12 -6.34
N GLY A 149 -28.41 -3.36 -6.68
CA GLY A 149 -29.08 -4.54 -6.19
C GLY A 149 -28.10 -5.59 -5.67
N GLN A 150 -28.63 -6.73 -5.22
CA GLN A 150 -27.82 -7.80 -4.62
C GLN A 150 -26.66 -8.27 -5.53
N PRO A 151 -26.83 -8.46 -6.86
CA PRO A 151 -25.74 -8.85 -7.72
C PRO A 151 -24.61 -7.81 -7.78
N GLN A 152 -24.96 -6.51 -7.84
CA GLN A 152 -24.00 -5.43 -7.86
C GLN A 152 -23.26 -5.32 -6.52
N MET A 153 -23.99 -5.48 -5.40
CA MET A 153 -23.40 -5.48 -4.07
C MET A 153 -22.39 -6.62 -3.89
N GLN A 154 -22.66 -7.79 -4.46
CA GLN A 154 -21.71 -8.92 -4.45
C GLN A 154 -20.49 -8.65 -5.34
N THR A 155 -20.70 -8.13 -6.56
CA THR A 155 -19.61 -7.77 -7.49
C THR A 155 -18.68 -6.71 -6.87
N LEU A 156 -19.25 -5.73 -6.16
CA LEU A 156 -18.51 -4.68 -5.47
C LEU A 156 -17.95 -5.13 -4.11
N LYS A 157 -18.19 -6.37 -3.70
CA LYS A 157 -17.79 -6.90 -2.39
C LYS A 157 -18.37 -6.14 -1.19
N ILE A 158 -19.50 -5.48 -1.36
CA ILE A 158 -20.31 -4.89 -0.28
C ILE A 158 -20.93 -6.02 0.56
N VAL A 159 -21.30 -7.09 -0.12
CA VAL A 159 -21.84 -8.34 0.46
C VAL A 159 -21.01 -9.51 -0.07
N SER A 160 -20.64 -10.44 0.80
CA SER A 160 -20.02 -11.70 0.42
C SER A 160 -20.98 -12.62 -0.35
N ALA A 161 -20.45 -13.71 -0.94
CA ALA A 161 -21.28 -14.74 -1.59
C ALA A 161 -22.33 -15.35 -0.63
N ASP A 162 -22.01 -15.44 0.66
CA ASP A 162 -22.87 -15.95 1.72
C ASP A 162 -23.89 -14.93 2.26
N GLY A 163 -24.00 -13.75 1.64
CA GLY A 163 -24.94 -12.71 2.05
C GLY A 163 -24.52 -11.91 3.28
N ILE A 164 -23.25 -11.98 3.69
CA ILE A 164 -22.71 -11.30 4.87
C ILE A 164 -22.12 -9.94 4.44
N TYR A 165 -22.52 -8.87 5.08
CA TYR A 165 -21.96 -7.54 4.82
C TYR A 165 -20.50 -7.44 5.25
N THR A 166 -19.70 -6.82 4.39
CA THR A 166 -18.29 -6.51 4.62
C THR A 166 -18.14 -5.14 5.27
N ASN A 167 -16.92 -4.79 5.71
CA ASN A 167 -16.64 -3.44 6.19
C ASN A 167 -16.76 -2.39 5.09
N LEU A 168 -16.56 -2.75 3.80
CA LEU A 168 -16.91 -1.85 2.69
C LEU A 168 -18.42 -1.53 2.71
N GLY A 169 -19.26 -2.54 2.96
CA GLY A 169 -20.68 -2.32 3.16
C GLY A 169 -20.94 -1.36 4.32
N LEU A 170 -20.28 -1.53 5.46
CA LEU A 170 -20.41 -0.64 6.61
C LEU A 170 -20.02 0.81 6.25
N LEU A 171 -18.92 1.01 5.53
CA LEU A 171 -18.45 2.33 5.12
C LEU A 171 -19.46 3.04 4.18
N LEU A 172 -20.13 2.28 3.32
CA LEU A 172 -21.11 2.79 2.36
C LEU A 172 -22.54 2.87 2.91
N SER A 173 -22.76 2.42 4.14
CA SER A 173 -24.08 2.42 4.81
C SER A 173 -24.33 3.69 5.63
N GLU A 174 -25.59 3.95 5.99
CA GLU A 174 -25.96 5.00 6.95
C GLU A 174 -25.37 4.76 8.35
N GLN A 175 -25.00 3.51 8.65
CA GLN A 175 -24.42 3.08 9.94
C GLN A 175 -22.89 3.22 9.96
N CYS A 176 -22.28 3.90 8.99
CA CYS A 176 -20.84 4.17 8.99
C CYS A 176 -20.43 4.91 10.27
N PRO A 177 -19.51 4.35 11.09
CA PRO A 177 -19.10 4.97 12.36
C PRO A 177 -18.05 6.07 12.17
N TYR A 178 -17.50 6.19 10.97
CA TYR A 178 -16.44 7.15 10.66
C TYR A 178 -17.04 8.45 10.14
N THR A 179 -16.41 9.57 10.48
CA THR A 179 -16.87 10.92 10.12
C THR A 179 -15.77 11.72 9.46
N VAL A 180 -16.13 12.58 8.51
CA VAL A 180 -15.23 13.58 7.95
C VAL A 180 -15.43 14.88 8.74
N LYS A 181 -14.32 15.49 9.18
CA LYS A 181 -14.33 16.76 9.91
C LYS A 181 -13.62 17.81 9.06
N ALA A 182 -14.31 18.88 8.74
CA ALA A 182 -13.73 20.03 8.06
C ALA A 182 -13.68 21.24 9.01
N ALA A 183 -12.61 22.02 8.89
CA ALA A 183 -12.45 23.27 9.62
C ALA A 183 -11.95 24.37 8.67
N VAL A 184 -12.45 25.58 8.83
CA VAL A 184 -12.05 26.78 8.08
C VAL A 184 -11.27 27.70 9.01
N PHE A 185 -10.10 28.11 8.58
CA PHE A 185 -9.25 29.06 9.27
C PHE A 185 -9.07 30.33 8.43
N GLU A 186 -8.78 31.44 9.06
CA GLU A 186 -8.44 32.69 8.39
C GLU A 186 -6.94 32.74 8.09
N GLY A 187 -6.60 33.12 6.83
CA GLY A 187 -5.19 33.22 6.42
C GLY A 187 -4.59 31.87 6.03
N THR A 188 -3.26 31.78 6.18
CA THR A 188 -2.46 30.62 5.76
C THR A 188 -2.03 29.71 6.93
N ASP A 189 -2.38 30.07 8.14
CA ASP A 189 -2.08 29.32 9.35
C ASP A 189 -3.37 28.91 10.10
N GLN A 190 -3.20 28.17 11.18
CA GLN A 190 -4.32 27.70 12.01
C GLN A 190 -4.61 28.62 13.21
N GLY A 191 -4.17 29.89 13.13
CA GLY A 191 -4.26 30.81 14.26
C GLY A 191 -5.68 31.31 14.53
N VAL A 192 -6.47 31.55 13.50
CA VAL A 192 -7.85 32.07 13.63
C VAL A 192 -8.86 31.11 13.06
N PHE A 193 -9.59 30.46 13.95
CA PHE A 193 -10.65 29.53 13.61
C PHE A 193 -11.94 30.26 13.19
N LYS A 194 -12.56 29.89 12.06
CA LYS A 194 -13.79 30.50 11.55
C LYS A 194 -15.00 29.59 11.65
N ASP A 195 -14.87 28.35 11.18
CA ASP A 195 -15.99 27.43 11.13
C ASP A 195 -15.53 25.98 11.18
N ARG A 196 -16.40 25.09 11.65
CA ARG A 196 -16.17 23.66 11.69
C ARG A 196 -17.44 22.89 11.40
N ARG A 197 -17.34 21.87 10.55
CA ARG A 197 -18.44 20.96 10.28
C ARG A 197 -18.00 19.50 10.36
N GLU A 198 -18.87 18.65 10.84
CA GLU A 198 -18.69 17.21 10.89
C GLU A 198 -19.78 16.54 10.01
N PHE A 199 -19.35 15.66 9.11
CA PHE A 199 -20.20 14.93 8.20
C PHE A 199 -20.25 13.47 8.63
N SER A 200 -21.45 12.88 8.68
CA SER A 200 -21.71 11.51 9.14
C SER A 200 -22.63 10.74 8.19
N GLY A 201 -22.80 9.45 8.42
CA GLY A 201 -23.53 8.53 7.56
C GLY A 201 -22.62 7.91 6.50
N SER A 202 -23.17 7.44 5.38
CA SER A 202 -22.38 6.77 4.36
C SER A 202 -21.23 7.64 3.80
N LEU A 203 -20.11 7.07 3.43
CA LEU A 203 -18.99 7.81 2.83
C LEU A 203 -19.42 8.57 1.57
N MET A 204 -20.38 8.05 0.79
CA MET A 204 -20.92 8.76 -0.39
C MET A 204 -21.61 10.06 -0.01
N ARG A 205 -22.39 10.05 1.07
CA ARG A 205 -23.02 11.24 1.61
C ARG A 205 -21.99 12.21 2.17
N GLN A 206 -21.07 11.72 2.98
CA GLN A 206 -20.01 12.54 3.58
C GLN A 206 -19.16 13.24 2.51
N LEU A 207 -18.80 12.53 1.43
CA LEU A 207 -18.05 13.09 0.31
C LEU A 207 -18.80 14.25 -0.35
N ASN A 208 -20.08 14.06 -0.67
CA ASN A 208 -20.89 15.10 -1.31
C ASN A 208 -21.06 16.32 -0.40
N GLU A 209 -21.43 16.11 0.86
CA GLU A 209 -21.60 17.19 1.83
C GLU A 209 -20.28 17.95 2.12
N ALA A 210 -19.17 17.24 2.20
CA ALA A 210 -17.85 17.87 2.38
C ALA A 210 -17.44 18.66 1.14
N TYR A 211 -17.71 18.15 -0.06
CA TYR A 211 -17.45 18.86 -1.30
C TYR A 211 -18.30 20.15 -1.40
N GLU A 212 -19.60 20.07 -1.13
CA GLU A 212 -20.50 21.24 -1.11
C GLU A 212 -20.05 22.29 -0.09
N TYR A 213 -19.57 21.86 1.08
CA TYR A 213 -19.03 22.77 2.10
C TYR A 213 -17.77 23.47 1.64
N ILE A 214 -16.84 22.76 0.99
CA ILE A 214 -15.62 23.35 0.43
C ILE A 214 -15.97 24.31 -0.71
N ASP A 215 -16.87 23.90 -1.62
CA ASP A 215 -17.28 24.71 -2.75
C ASP A 215 -17.98 25.99 -2.31
N PHE A 216 -18.82 25.93 -1.28
CA PHE A 216 -19.43 27.09 -0.67
C PHE A 216 -18.40 28.14 -0.20
N HIS A 217 -17.33 27.68 0.48
CA HIS A 217 -16.29 28.60 0.92
C HIS A 217 -15.42 29.14 -0.23
N ASN A 218 -15.22 28.36 -1.29
CA ASN A 218 -14.54 28.80 -2.50
C ASN A 218 -15.35 29.81 -3.31
N GLN A 219 -16.66 29.66 -3.39
CA GLN A 219 -17.56 30.59 -4.12
C GLN A 219 -17.60 31.98 -3.49
N THR A 220 -17.38 32.09 -2.18
CA THR A 220 -17.34 33.39 -1.49
C THR A 220 -16.23 34.29 -2.04
N HIS A 221 -15.13 33.72 -2.53
CA HIS A 221 -14.08 34.49 -3.22
C HIS A 221 -14.43 34.85 -4.67
N ALA A 222 -15.19 34.04 -5.39
CA ALA A 222 -15.56 34.30 -6.79
C ALA A 222 -16.65 35.38 -6.93
N SER A 223 -17.54 35.52 -5.95
CA SER A 223 -18.62 36.52 -5.98
C SER A 223 -18.12 37.96 -5.84
N PHE A 224 -17.05 38.19 -5.09
CA PHE A 224 -16.43 39.53 -4.98
C PHE A 224 -15.82 40.02 -6.30
N GLN A 225 -15.25 39.15 -7.11
CA GLN A 225 -14.72 39.55 -8.43
C GLN A 225 -15.83 39.86 -9.46
N LYS A 226 -17.02 39.27 -9.33
CA LYS A 226 -18.17 39.58 -10.20
C LYS A 226 -18.79 40.94 -9.91
N LEU A 227 -18.81 41.38 -8.64
CA LEU A 227 -19.34 42.70 -8.25
C LEU A 227 -18.42 43.86 -8.68
N LEU A 228 -17.13 43.61 -8.79
CA LEU A 228 -16.14 44.60 -9.25
C LEU A 228 -16.04 44.72 -10.78
N ARG A 229 -16.64 43.81 -11.56
CA ARG A 229 -16.69 43.84 -13.03
C ARG A 229 -17.97 44.44 -13.60
N GLY A 230 -18.84 44.90 -12.79
CA GLY A 230 -20.12 45.50 -13.17
C GLY A 230 -20.19 47.01 -13.08
N VAL A 231 -19.04 47.72 -13.13
CA VAL A 231 -18.92 49.18 -13.24
C VAL A 231 -18.12 49.52 -14.48
#